data_1c58eef2fab0651cb6c76b5203b2cd63
#
_entry.id   1c58eef2fab0651cb6c76b5203b2cd63
#
_cell.length_a   1.000
_cell.length_b   1.000
_cell.length_c   1.000
_cell.angle_alpha   90.00
_cell.angle_beta   90.00
_cell.angle_gamma   90.00
#
_symmetry.space_group_name_H-M   'P 1'
#
loop_
_entity.id
_entity.type
_entity.pdbx_description
1 polymer ?
#
loop_
_entity_poly.entity_id
_entity_poly.type
_entity_poly.pdbx_seq_one_letter_code
_entity_poly.pdbx_strand_id
1 'polypeptide(L)'
;PKGYFVVGATEIESEDSGPMTVRSAMELLSAAYSVHPGFAEAQIRQHLSQLRPAFDDNQPQIRVQGSAIQINGLYRHGFLIAPVLLEQIEQTVQQINGQRQVPTSYQDWIAVTYHPTPTAQASQDYDSSTHQW
;
A
#
# COMPACT_ATOMS: atom_id res chain seq x y z
N PRO A 1 -20.89 -12.73 -18.07
CA PRO A 1 -20.18 -11.50 -18.26
C PRO A 1 -19.26 -11.71 -19.44
N LYS A 2 -19.29 -10.82 -20.36
CA LYS A 2 -18.28 -10.80 -21.44
C LYS A 2 -16.97 -10.47 -20.73
N GLY A 3 -16.20 -11.51 -20.43
CA GLY A 3 -15.04 -11.40 -19.58
C GLY A 3 -13.94 -10.59 -20.24
N TYR A 4 -13.28 -9.80 -19.43
CA TYR A 4 -11.95 -9.30 -19.74
C TYR A 4 -10.98 -9.88 -18.72
N PHE A 5 -9.74 -9.99 -19.14
CA PHE A 5 -8.65 -10.45 -18.29
C PHE A 5 -7.83 -9.22 -17.84
N VAL A 6 -7.33 -9.30 -16.64
CA VAL A 6 -6.36 -8.34 -16.12
C VAL A 6 -5.03 -9.06 -16.07
N VAL A 7 -4.02 -8.50 -16.72
CA VAL A 7 -2.65 -9.01 -16.70
C VAL A 7 -1.79 -8.02 -15.93
N GLY A 8 -1.13 -8.45 -14.91
CA GLY A 8 -0.28 -7.63 -14.05
C GLY A 8 0.65 -8.50 -13.19
N ALA A 9 1.68 -7.92 -12.70
CA ALA A 9 2.15 -6.59 -12.95
C ALA A 9 3.68 -6.61 -13.08
N THR A 10 4.21 -5.69 -13.86
CA THR A 10 5.64 -5.38 -13.74
C THR A 10 5.87 -4.57 -12.48
N GLU A 11 7.08 -4.61 -11.97
CA GLU A 11 7.47 -3.93 -10.75
C GLU A 11 8.76 -3.17 -11.01
N ILE A 12 8.68 -1.86 -10.90
CA ILE A 12 9.80 -0.95 -11.08
C ILE A 12 9.87 -0.09 -9.83
N GLU A 13 11.01 -0.09 -9.16
CA GLU A 13 11.28 0.83 -8.06
C GLU A 13 11.43 2.25 -8.62
N SER A 14 10.32 2.97 -8.64
CA SER A 14 10.24 4.34 -9.17
C SER A 14 9.01 5.04 -8.61
N GLU A 15 9.14 6.32 -8.37
CA GLU A 15 8.02 7.21 -8.04
C GLU A 15 7.31 7.75 -9.30
N ASP A 16 7.72 7.29 -10.49
CA ASP A 16 7.13 7.70 -11.75
C ASP A 16 5.70 7.13 -11.90
N SER A 17 4.72 8.00 -11.88
CA SER A 17 3.31 7.71 -12.13
C SER A 17 2.90 7.88 -13.59
N GLY A 18 3.87 8.05 -14.47
CA GLY A 18 3.66 8.22 -15.90
C GLY A 18 3.00 7.00 -16.58
N PRO A 19 2.72 7.09 -17.87
CA PRO A 19 2.14 6.00 -18.63
C PRO A 19 3.05 4.75 -18.64
N MET A 20 2.44 3.59 -18.88
CA MET A 20 3.18 2.34 -19.02
C MET A 20 4.25 2.46 -20.11
N THR A 21 5.46 1.99 -19.80
CA THR A 21 6.55 1.95 -20.78
C THR A 21 6.36 0.80 -21.78
N VAL A 22 6.99 0.93 -22.96
CA VAL A 22 7.02 -0.14 -23.98
C VAL A 22 7.60 -1.43 -23.39
N ARG A 23 8.64 -1.33 -22.56
CA ARG A 23 9.26 -2.49 -21.90
C ARG A 23 8.24 -3.24 -21.05
N SER A 24 7.54 -2.54 -20.15
CA SER A 24 6.52 -3.13 -19.28
C SER A 24 5.37 -3.74 -20.08
N ALA A 25 4.93 -3.07 -21.15
CA ALA A 25 3.90 -3.59 -22.03
C ALA A 25 4.34 -4.91 -22.68
N MET A 26 5.53 -4.97 -23.25
CA MET A 26 6.06 -6.17 -23.90
C MET A 26 6.23 -7.34 -22.90
N GLU A 27 6.71 -7.05 -21.71
CA GLU A 27 6.86 -8.05 -20.64
C GLU A 27 5.52 -8.69 -20.30
N LEU A 28 4.50 -7.88 -20.00
CA LEU A 28 3.17 -8.36 -19.63
C LEU A 28 2.47 -9.09 -20.77
N LEU A 29 2.57 -8.57 -21.99
CA LEU A 29 1.95 -9.22 -23.16
C LEU A 29 2.61 -10.53 -23.49
N SER A 30 3.94 -10.62 -23.42
CA SER A 30 4.69 -11.86 -23.61
C SER A 30 4.33 -12.90 -22.54
N ALA A 31 4.21 -12.47 -21.29
CA ALA A 31 3.77 -13.34 -20.20
C ALA A 31 2.35 -13.87 -20.43
N ALA A 32 1.42 -13.02 -20.81
CA ALA A 32 0.05 -13.44 -21.14
C ALA A 32 0.02 -14.46 -22.28
N TYR A 33 0.75 -14.19 -23.35
CA TYR A 33 0.84 -15.07 -24.51
C TYR A 33 1.46 -16.43 -24.15
N SER A 34 2.44 -16.46 -23.25
CA SER A 34 3.05 -17.72 -22.79
C SER A 34 2.08 -18.59 -21.98
N VAL A 35 1.11 -17.99 -21.30
CA VAL A 35 0.09 -18.73 -20.53
C VAL A 35 -0.92 -19.39 -21.46
N HIS A 36 -1.38 -18.69 -22.50
CA HIS A 36 -2.33 -19.24 -23.44
C HIS A 36 -2.23 -18.55 -24.81
N PRO A 37 -2.07 -19.29 -25.91
CA PRO A 37 -1.88 -18.73 -27.25
C PRO A 37 -3.09 -17.92 -27.75
N GLY A 38 -4.28 -18.14 -27.21
CA GLY A 38 -5.46 -17.34 -27.54
C GLY A 38 -5.34 -15.85 -27.18
N PHE A 39 -4.39 -15.47 -26.34
CA PHE A 39 -4.11 -14.07 -26.06
C PHE A 39 -3.45 -13.33 -27.24
N ALA A 40 -2.94 -14.04 -28.24
CA ALA A 40 -2.39 -13.41 -29.45
C ALA A 40 -3.38 -12.49 -30.14
N GLU A 41 -4.65 -12.89 -30.18
CA GLU A 41 -5.73 -12.17 -30.86
C GLU A 41 -6.59 -11.33 -29.87
N ALA A 42 -6.19 -11.25 -28.60
CA ALA A 42 -6.90 -10.47 -27.62
C ALA A 42 -6.69 -8.97 -27.82
N GLN A 43 -7.76 -8.21 -27.71
CA GLN A 43 -7.68 -6.76 -27.81
C GLN A 43 -7.24 -6.15 -26.47
N ILE A 44 -6.27 -5.25 -26.51
CA ILE A 44 -5.83 -4.48 -25.38
C ILE A 44 -6.82 -3.32 -25.19
N ARG A 45 -7.51 -3.31 -24.05
CA ARG A 45 -8.51 -2.27 -23.74
C ARG A 45 -7.91 -1.10 -22.99
N GLN A 46 -6.99 -1.38 -22.07
CA GLN A 46 -6.46 -0.36 -21.18
C GLN A 46 -5.09 -0.75 -20.65
N HIS A 47 -4.23 0.23 -20.52
CA HIS A 47 -2.97 0.14 -19.80
C HIS A 47 -3.05 1.09 -18.59
N LEU A 48 -2.62 0.61 -17.43
CA LEU A 48 -2.58 1.38 -16.20
C LEU A 48 -1.23 1.26 -15.54
N SER A 49 -0.70 2.38 -15.11
CA SER A 49 0.45 2.45 -14.22
C SER A 49 -0.02 3.08 -12.90
N GLN A 50 0.39 2.50 -11.77
CA GLN A 50 0.01 2.99 -10.45
C GLN A 50 1.16 2.77 -9.47
N LEU A 51 1.30 3.71 -8.54
CA LEU A 51 2.25 3.57 -7.45
C LEU A 51 1.69 2.60 -6.39
N ARG A 52 2.55 1.75 -5.87
CA ARG A 52 2.21 0.90 -4.72
C ARG A 52 2.51 1.65 -3.43
N PRO A 53 1.69 1.49 -2.39
CA PRO A 53 1.97 2.04 -1.08
C PRO A 53 3.11 1.26 -0.44
N ALA A 54 4.32 1.79 -0.53
CA ALA A 54 5.53 1.21 0.01
C ALA A 54 6.29 2.24 0.85
N PHE A 55 7.02 1.77 1.84
CA PHE A 55 8.07 2.53 2.51
C PHE A 55 9.43 2.07 1.98
N ASP A 56 10.49 2.81 2.27
CA ASP A 56 11.85 2.52 1.78
C ASP A 56 12.35 1.12 2.17
N ASP A 57 11.89 0.62 3.31
CA ASP A 57 12.20 -0.72 3.83
C ASP A 57 11.23 -1.82 3.36
N ASN A 58 10.20 -1.45 2.57
CA ASN A 58 9.12 -2.32 2.13
C ASN A 58 8.36 -3.03 3.27
N GLN A 59 8.42 -2.50 4.50
CA GLN A 59 7.73 -3.06 5.66
C GLN A 59 6.42 -2.32 5.93
N PRO A 60 5.35 -3.03 6.28
CA PRO A 60 4.10 -2.40 6.69
C PRO A 60 4.27 -1.68 8.03
N GLN A 61 3.58 -0.56 8.19
CA GLN A 61 3.59 0.22 9.42
C GLN A 61 2.17 0.51 9.89
N ILE A 62 1.98 0.48 11.19
CA ILE A 62 0.79 0.96 11.88
C ILE A 62 1.17 2.25 12.61
N ARG A 63 0.48 3.34 12.32
CA ARG A 63 0.67 4.63 12.99
C ARG A 63 -0.58 4.99 13.78
N VAL A 64 -0.38 5.33 15.05
CA VAL A 64 -1.46 5.74 15.95
C VAL A 64 -1.30 7.23 16.25
N GLN A 65 -2.36 8.02 15.99
CA GLN A 65 -2.40 9.44 16.30
C GLN A 65 -3.74 9.76 16.96
N GLY A 66 -3.71 9.95 18.27
CA GLY A 66 -4.94 10.06 19.05
C GLY A 66 -5.82 8.82 18.91
N SER A 67 -7.04 8.98 18.39
CA SER A 67 -7.96 7.87 18.11
C SER A 67 -7.86 7.33 16.67
N ALA A 68 -7.02 7.92 15.82
CA ALA A 68 -6.84 7.49 14.45
C ALA A 68 -5.75 6.43 14.35
N ILE A 69 -6.04 5.34 13.62
CA ILE A 69 -5.08 4.29 13.30
C ILE A 69 -4.91 4.28 11.78
N GLN A 70 -3.69 4.48 11.32
CA GLN A 70 -3.32 4.45 9.90
C GLN A 70 -2.47 3.21 9.65
N ILE A 71 -2.79 2.50 8.57
CA ILE A 71 -2.07 1.31 8.13
C ILE A 71 -1.62 1.56 6.69
N ASN A 72 -0.34 1.40 6.43
CA ASN A 72 0.23 1.62 5.11
C ASN A 72 1.48 0.76 4.89
N GLY A 73 2.03 0.79 3.66
CA GLY A 73 3.26 0.08 3.32
C GLY A 73 3.07 -1.41 3.05
N LEU A 74 1.86 -1.86 2.75
CA LEU A 74 1.58 -3.28 2.48
C LEU A 74 2.25 -3.80 1.20
N TYR A 75 2.75 -2.90 0.37
CA TYR A 75 3.47 -3.18 -0.87
C TYR A 75 2.70 -4.19 -1.73
N ARG A 76 3.27 -5.37 -2.01
CA ARG A 76 2.66 -6.41 -2.85
C ARG A 76 2.01 -7.55 -2.05
N HIS A 77 2.24 -7.60 -0.75
CA HIS A 77 1.84 -8.72 0.09
C HIS A 77 0.61 -8.44 0.96
N GLY A 78 -0.12 -7.36 0.68
CA GLY A 78 -1.25 -6.94 1.50
C GLY A 78 -2.26 -8.04 1.79
N PHE A 79 -2.60 -8.84 0.78
CA PHE A 79 -3.55 -9.92 0.95
C PHE A 79 -3.02 -11.04 1.86
N LEU A 80 -1.75 -11.37 1.74
CA LEU A 80 -1.09 -12.43 2.51
C LEU A 80 -0.91 -12.04 3.98
N ILE A 81 -0.55 -10.79 4.25
CA ILE A 81 -0.27 -10.30 5.61
C ILE A 81 -1.49 -9.70 6.32
N ALA A 82 -2.62 -9.55 5.63
CA ALA A 82 -3.85 -9.00 6.22
C ALA A 82 -4.28 -9.70 7.53
N PRO A 83 -4.22 -11.02 7.68
CA PRO A 83 -4.61 -11.67 8.94
C PRO A 83 -3.74 -11.21 10.13
N VAL A 84 -2.43 -11.12 9.93
CA VAL A 84 -1.49 -10.65 10.96
C VAL A 84 -1.72 -9.19 11.31
N LEU A 85 -2.02 -8.36 10.30
CA LEU A 85 -2.36 -6.97 10.51
C LEU A 85 -3.64 -6.79 11.32
N LEU A 86 -4.67 -7.57 11.05
CA LEU A 86 -5.93 -7.50 11.79
C LEU A 86 -5.71 -7.82 13.27
N GLU A 87 -4.94 -8.85 13.58
CA GLU A 87 -4.58 -9.20 14.95
C GLU A 87 -3.82 -8.05 15.64
N GLN A 88 -2.87 -7.44 14.95
CA GLN A 88 -2.10 -6.32 15.46
C GLN A 88 -2.95 -5.07 15.68
N ILE A 89 -3.91 -4.80 14.79
CA ILE A 89 -4.86 -3.69 14.92
C ILE A 89 -5.75 -3.91 16.15
N GLU A 90 -6.29 -5.12 16.32
CA GLU A 90 -7.14 -5.45 17.47
C GLU A 90 -6.41 -5.16 18.77
N GLN A 91 -5.17 -5.58 18.90
CA GLN A 91 -4.35 -5.31 20.09
C GLN A 91 -4.08 -3.82 20.28
N THR A 92 -3.77 -3.11 19.18
CA THR A 92 -3.56 -1.67 19.23
C THR A 92 -4.81 -0.94 19.74
N VAL A 93 -6.01 -1.34 19.28
CA VAL A 93 -7.28 -0.81 19.75
C VAL A 93 -7.52 -1.11 21.22
N GLN A 94 -7.26 -2.35 21.65
CA GLN A 94 -7.38 -2.74 23.06
C GLN A 94 -6.44 -1.94 23.96
N GLN A 95 -5.21 -1.71 23.50
CA GLN A 95 -4.23 -0.90 24.21
C GLN A 95 -4.67 0.56 24.35
N ILE A 96 -5.20 1.17 23.28
CA ILE A 96 -5.75 2.54 23.30
C ILE A 96 -6.90 2.64 24.30
N ASN A 97 -7.74 1.62 24.35
CA ASN A 97 -8.90 1.56 25.26
C ASN A 97 -8.53 1.19 26.71
N GLY A 98 -7.25 1.06 27.05
CA GLY A 98 -6.78 0.70 28.39
C GLY A 98 -7.05 -0.76 28.77
N GLN A 99 -7.37 -1.63 27.81
CA GLN A 99 -7.55 -3.05 28.03
C GLN A 99 -6.18 -3.75 28.10
N ARG A 100 -6.13 -4.87 28.82
CA ARG A 100 -4.88 -5.62 29.01
C ARG A 100 -4.37 -6.17 27.69
N GLN A 101 -3.09 -5.94 27.39
CA GLN A 101 -2.41 -6.54 26.24
C GLN A 101 -2.43 -8.07 26.31
N VAL A 102 -2.75 -8.69 25.20
CA VAL A 102 -2.46 -10.10 24.95
C VAL A 102 -1.16 -10.14 24.15
N PRO A 103 -0.10 -10.79 24.61
CA PRO A 103 1.14 -10.93 23.84
C PRO A 103 0.86 -11.67 22.54
N THR A 104 1.25 -11.14 21.40
CA THR A 104 1.26 -11.88 20.14
C THR A 104 2.68 -12.25 19.74
N SER A 105 2.77 -13.35 19.04
CA SER A 105 4.03 -13.85 18.47
C SER A 105 4.53 -13.01 17.27
N TYR A 106 3.77 -12.00 16.84
CA TYR A 106 4.04 -11.21 15.62
C TYR A 106 4.40 -9.75 15.90
N GLN A 107 4.59 -9.36 17.17
CA GLN A 107 4.86 -7.96 17.54
C GLN A 107 6.12 -7.37 16.90
N ASP A 108 7.08 -8.21 16.55
CA ASP A 108 8.38 -7.77 16.02
C ASP A 108 8.37 -7.57 14.49
N TRP A 109 7.28 -7.92 13.80
CA TRP A 109 7.21 -7.92 12.34
C TRP A 109 6.60 -6.65 11.75
N ILE A 110 5.77 -5.97 12.52
CA ILE A 110 5.07 -4.77 12.08
C ILE A 110 5.33 -3.66 13.09
N ALA A 111 5.97 -2.59 12.63
CA ALA A 111 6.24 -1.44 13.47
C ALA A 111 4.93 -0.71 13.83
N VAL A 112 4.65 -0.56 15.12
CA VAL A 112 3.57 0.27 15.63
C VAL A 112 4.17 1.52 16.22
N THR A 113 3.86 2.69 15.62
CA THR A 113 4.36 3.99 16.08
C THR A 113 3.23 4.84 16.64
N TYR A 114 3.47 5.44 17.81
CA TYR A 114 2.53 6.33 18.46
C TYR A 114 2.99 7.78 18.29
N HIS A 115 2.14 8.60 17.68
CA HIS A 115 2.40 10.03 17.54
C HIS A 115 1.54 10.82 18.52
N PRO A 116 2.09 11.83 19.20
CA PRO A 116 1.29 12.72 20.03
C PRO A 116 0.25 13.43 19.16
N THR A 117 -0.93 13.67 19.73
CA THR A 117 -1.94 14.49 19.07
C THR A 117 -1.36 15.89 18.86
N PRO A 118 -1.42 16.48 17.64
CA PRO A 118 -0.97 17.85 17.44
C PRO A 118 -1.71 18.77 18.41
N THR A 119 -0.97 19.50 19.24
CA THR A 119 -1.55 20.57 20.05
C THR A 119 -2.03 21.67 19.12
N ALA A 120 -3.21 22.24 19.37
CA ALA A 120 -3.85 23.24 18.51
C ALA A 120 -2.99 24.49 18.20
N GLN A 121 -1.84 24.65 18.85
CA GLN A 121 -0.87 25.72 18.59
C GLN A 121 0.04 25.45 17.36
N ALA A 122 0.20 24.22 16.93
CA ALA A 122 1.04 23.89 15.75
C ALA A 122 0.33 24.13 14.41
N SER A 123 -0.97 24.40 14.42
CA SER A 123 -1.75 24.66 13.20
C SER A 123 -1.68 26.11 12.70
N GLN A 124 -1.10 27.04 13.46
CA GLN A 124 -0.98 28.44 13.02
C GLN A 124 0.27 28.73 12.18
N ASP A 125 1.28 27.85 12.24
CA ASP A 125 2.52 28.05 11.49
C ASP A 125 2.50 27.43 10.08
N TYR A 126 1.46 26.67 9.73
CA TYR A 126 1.38 26.01 8.43
C TYR A 126 0.76 26.86 7.30
N ASP A 127 0.14 28.01 7.65
CA ASP A 127 -0.64 28.81 6.67
C ASP A 127 0.13 29.99 6.05
N SER A 128 1.42 30.13 6.31
CA SER A 128 2.20 31.29 5.79
C SER A 128 3.30 30.99 4.77
N SER A 129 3.49 29.74 4.33
CA SER A 129 4.64 29.41 3.44
C SER A 129 4.36 28.63 2.17
N THR A 130 3.09 28.39 1.78
CA THR A 130 2.75 27.72 0.52
C THR A 130 1.77 28.48 -0.35
N HIS A 131 2.15 29.72 -0.72
CA HIS A 131 1.66 30.36 -1.94
C HIS A 131 2.86 30.80 -2.79
N GLN A 132 3.48 29.83 -3.43
CA GLN A 132 4.20 30.07 -4.70
C GLN A 132 4.31 28.71 -5.42
N TRP A 133 3.53 28.63 -6.53
CA TRP A 133 3.34 27.60 -7.56
C TRP A 133 2.30 26.59 -7.34
#